data_301b66790f42cdafbd647f15227be955
#
_entry.id   301b66790f42cdafbd647f15227be955
#
_cell.length_a   1.000
_cell.length_b   1.000
_cell.length_c   1.000
_cell.angle_alpha   90.00
_cell.angle_beta   90.00
_cell.angle_gamma   90.00
#
_symmetry.space_group_name_H-M   'P 1'
#
loop_
_entity.id
_entity.type
_entity.pdbx_description
1 polymer ?
#
loop_
_entity_poly.entity_id
_entity_poly.type
_entity_poly.pdbx_seq_one_letter_code
_entity_poly.pdbx_strand_id
1 'polypeptide(L)'
;MNTIFARKALLHKGWEENVRLTVRAGMLDEIRCNASPDNAEFVAGIVIPGLCNAHSHAFQRALAGRTEQRSPAGMDNFWSWRESMYELAGRLDAEALGAIVGHGAGQR
;
A
#
# COMPACT_ATOMS: atom_id res chain seq x y z
N MET A 1 18.90 14.23 -2.01
CA MET A 1 17.99 15.09 -1.24
C MET A 1 16.76 15.30 -2.07
N ASN A 2 15.60 14.94 -1.59
CA ASN A 2 14.32 15.14 -2.28
C ASN A 2 13.41 15.95 -1.35
N THR A 3 12.67 16.92 -1.89
CA THR A 3 11.72 17.74 -1.12
C THR A 3 10.37 17.67 -1.79
N ILE A 4 9.37 17.26 -1.03
CA ILE A 4 7.97 17.22 -1.47
C ILE A 4 7.16 18.30 -0.76
N PHE A 5 6.12 18.78 -1.43
CA PHE A 5 5.15 19.72 -0.88
C PHE A 5 3.75 19.14 -1.01
N ALA A 6 3.03 19.14 0.10
CA ALA A 6 1.63 18.72 0.16
C ALA A 6 0.75 19.83 0.74
N ARG A 7 -0.43 20.03 0.16
CA ARG A 7 -1.40 20.99 0.72
C ARG A 7 -1.92 20.57 2.08
N LYS A 8 -1.95 19.25 2.35
CA LYS A 8 -2.40 18.70 3.61
C LYS A 8 -1.60 17.44 3.95
N ALA A 9 -1.14 17.35 5.19
CA ALA A 9 -0.42 16.18 5.69
C ALA A 9 -0.87 15.83 7.11
N LEU A 10 -0.90 14.52 7.41
CA LEU A 10 -1.09 14.04 8.77
C LEU A 10 0.28 13.86 9.42
N LEU A 11 0.56 14.67 10.44
CA LEU A 11 1.77 14.60 11.24
C LEU A 11 1.45 14.07 12.65
N HIS A 12 2.47 13.90 13.47
CA HIS A 12 2.28 13.36 14.83
C HIS A 12 1.37 14.21 15.73
N LYS A 13 1.23 15.52 15.45
CA LYS A 13 0.34 16.44 16.17
C LYS A 13 -1.05 16.59 15.54
N GLY A 14 -1.30 15.93 14.42
CA GLY A 14 -2.56 16.02 13.68
C GLY A 14 -2.40 16.51 12.26
N TRP A 15 -3.48 17.02 11.69
CA TRP A 15 -3.50 17.56 10.34
C TRP A 15 -2.86 18.92 10.26
N GLU A 16 -1.94 19.07 9.31
CA GLU A 16 -1.25 20.33 9.02
C GLU A 16 -1.43 20.70 7.54
N GLU A 17 -1.36 21.99 7.25
CA GLU A 17 -1.51 22.53 5.90
C GLU A 17 -0.21 23.10 5.36
N ASN A 18 -0.09 23.06 4.01
CA ASN A 18 1.06 23.60 3.28
C ASN A 18 2.39 23.08 3.84
N VAL A 19 2.53 21.75 3.82
CA VAL A 19 3.65 21.07 4.45
C VAL A 19 4.73 20.75 3.43
N ARG A 20 5.97 21.19 3.71
CA ARG A 20 7.19 20.73 3.02
C ARG A 20 7.88 19.67 3.84
N LEU A 21 8.22 18.58 3.18
CA LEU A 21 8.94 17.45 3.74
C LEU A 21 10.24 17.27 2.97
N THR A 22 11.38 17.37 3.65
CA THR A 22 12.69 17.14 3.06
C THR A 22 13.20 15.78 3.47
N VAL A 23 13.55 14.96 2.47
CA VAL A 23 14.11 13.61 2.66
C VAL A 23 15.57 13.61 2.26
N ARG A 24 16.43 13.11 3.15
CA ARG A 24 17.86 12.94 2.92
C ARG A 24 18.28 11.51 3.27
N ALA A 25 18.95 10.84 2.35
CA ALA A 25 19.40 9.46 2.52
C ALA A 25 18.29 8.49 3.03
N GLY A 26 17.05 8.65 2.51
CA GLY A 26 15.91 7.81 2.90
C GLY A 26 15.25 8.17 4.24
N MET A 27 15.76 9.20 4.94
CA MET A 27 15.20 9.66 6.21
C MET A 27 14.54 11.03 6.07
N LEU A 28 13.49 11.27 6.84
CA LEU A 28 12.84 12.57 6.94
C LEU A 28 13.75 13.51 7.74
N ASP A 29 14.33 14.50 7.04
CA ASP A 29 15.33 15.43 7.58
C ASP A 29 14.65 16.70 8.15
N GLU A 30 13.65 17.23 7.46
CA GLU A 30 12.99 18.45 7.87
C GLU A 30 11.48 18.43 7.53
N ILE A 31 10.67 18.99 8.43
CA ILE A 31 9.24 19.23 8.25
C ILE A 31 8.98 20.71 8.48
N ARG A 32 8.39 21.37 7.48
CA ARG A 32 7.93 22.76 7.59
C ARG A 32 6.45 22.86 7.26
N CYS A 33 5.66 23.33 8.22
CA CYS A 33 4.25 23.63 8.01
C CYS A 33 4.08 25.10 7.57
N ASN A 34 2.95 25.42 6.94
CA ASN A 34 2.64 26.75 6.39
C ASN A 34 3.75 27.27 5.45
N ALA A 35 4.41 26.37 4.74
CA ALA A 35 5.51 26.68 3.83
C ALA A 35 4.99 26.97 2.41
N SER A 36 5.81 27.64 1.61
CA SER A 36 5.59 27.74 0.16
C SER A 36 6.09 26.48 -0.58
N PRO A 37 5.52 26.16 -1.74
CA PRO A 37 5.95 25.00 -2.53
C PRO A 37 7.37 25.16 -3.08
N ASP A 38 7.80 26.37 -3.41
CA ASP A 38 9.07 26.70 -4.07
C ASP A 38 9.41 25.67 -5.18
N ASN A 39 10.59 25.04 -5.09
CA ASN A 39 11.05 24.00 -6.03
C ASN A 39 10.77 22.57 -5.54
N ALA A 40 9.86 22.38 -4.57
CA ALA A 40 9.51 21.06 -4.10
C ALA A 40 8.58 20.33 -5.08
N GLU A 41 8.70 19.01 -5.16
CA GLU A 41 7.78 18.18 -5.90
C GLU A 41 6.37 18.26 -5.29
N PHE A 42 5.39 18.65 -6.09
CA PHE A 42 4.03 18.81 -5.61
C PHE A 42 3.29 17.46 -5.55
N VAL A 43 2.76 17.13 -4.38
CA VAL A 43 1.89 15.97 -4.19
C VAL A 43 0.43 16.39 -4.37
N ALA A 44 -0.25 15.82 -5.37
CA ALA A 44 -1.63 16.17 -5.71
C ALA A 44 -2.69 15.72 -4.68
N GLY A 45 -2.32 14.86 -3.74
CA GLY A 45 -3.21 14.33 -2.69
C GLY A 45 -2.85 14.83 -1.29
N ILE A 46 -3.31 14.10 -0.30
CA ILE A 46 -2.91 14.25 1.08
C ILE A 46 -1.73 13.31 1.38
N VAL A 47 -0.83 13.76 2.24
CA VAL A 47 0.29 12.93 2.72
C VAL A 47 -0.02 12.39 4.11
N ILE A 48 0.16 11.10 4.29
CA ILE A 48 0.06 10.44 5.59
C ILE A 48 1.34 9.63 5.84
N PRO A 49 1.69 9.34 7.10
CA PRO A 49 2.76 8.39 7.41
C PRO A 49 2.46 7.02 6.82
N GLY A 50 3.49 6.33 6.36
CA GLY A 50 3.35 4.95 5.90
C GLY A 50 2.77 4.07 7.02
N LEU A 51 1.79 3.27 6.67
CA LEU A 51 1.19 2.33 7.61
C LEU A 51 2.14 1.15 7.83
N CYS A 52 2.46 0.86 9.10
CA CYS A 52 3.18 -0.35 9.45
C CYS A 52 2.25 -1.55 9.27
N ASN A 53 2.68 -2.53 8.48
CA ASN A 53 1.96 -3.76 8.28
C ASN A 53 2.78 -4.95 8.81
N ALA A 54 2.40 -5.43 9.98
CA ALA A 54 3.05 -6.57 10.63
C ALA A 54 2.34 -7.91 10.33
N HIS A 55 1.18 -7.88 9.66
CA HIS A 55 0.41 -9.06 9.29
C HIS A 55 -0.24 -8.83 7.92
N SER A 56 0.08 -9.68 6.94
CA SER A 56 -0.46 -9.57 5.61
C SER A 56 -0.74 -10.95 4.99
N HIS A 57 -1.89 -11.05 4.37
CA HIS A 57 -2.27 -12.18 3.51
C HIS A 57 -2.20 -11.76 2.02
N ALA A 58 -1.15 -11.04 1.64
CA ALA A 58 -1.03 -10.44 0.31
C ALA A 58 -1.15 -11.45 -0.85
N PHE A 59 -0.71 -12.71 -0.64
CA PHE A 59 -0.84 -13.77 -1.63
C PHE A 59 -2.30 -14.08 -1.99
N GLN A 60 -3.26 -13.85 -1.09
CA GLN A 60 -4.68 -14.05 -1.35
C GLN A 60 -5.22 -13.12 -2.45
N ARG A 61 -4.51 -12.02 -2.76
CA ARG A 61 -4.83 -11.17 -3.90
C ARG A 61 -4.83 -11.93 -5.23
N ALA A 62 -4.03 -12.98 -5.36
CA ALA A 62 -4.03 -13.83 -6.55
C ALA A 62 -5.29 -14.72 -6.69
N LEU A 63 -6.15 -14.74 -5.67
CA LEU A 63 -7.47 -15.39 -5.73
C LEU A 63 -8.55 -14.47 -6.32
N ALA A 64 -8.28 -13.17 -6.47
CA ALA A 64 -9.24 -12.22 -7.02
C ALA A 64 -9.75 -12.69 -8.41
N GLY A 65 -11.06 -12.70 -8.59
CA GLY A 65 -11.74 -13.20 -9.78
C GLY A 65 -11.83 -14.73 -9.89
N ARG A 66 -11.27 -15.48 -8.94
CA ARG A 66 -11.31 -16.96 -8.95
C ARG A 66 -12.26 -17.54 -7.92
N THR A 67 -12.45 -16.85 -6.80
CA THR A 67 -13.26 -17.30 -5.67
C THR A 67 -14.54 -16.50 -5.47
N GLU A 68 -14.76 -15.44 -6.26
CA GLU A 68 -15.98 -14.65 -6.25
C GLU A 68 -17.10 -15.23 -7.16
N GLN A 69 -16.76 -16.25 -7.96
CA GLN A 69 -17.73 -16.93 -8.82
C GLN A 69 -18.35 -18.10 -8.07
N ARG A 70 -19.69 -18.19 -8.16
CA ARG A 70 -20.42 -19.32 -7.59
C ARG A 70 -20.04 -20.62 -8.30
N SER A 71 -19.66 -21.63 -7.54
CA SER A 71 -19.37 -22.95 -8.11
C SER A 71 -20.63 -23.54 -8.79
N PRO A 72 -20.49 -24.15 -9.96
CA PRO A 72 -21.61 -24.87 -10.60
C PRO A 72 -22.24 -25.95 -9.71
N ALA A 73 -21.47 -26.48 -8.76
CA ALA A 73 -21.93 -27.50 -7.81
C ALA A 73 -22.75 -26.91 -6.63
N GLY A 74 -22.87 -25.58 -6.51
CA GLY A 74 -23.72 -24.92 -5.50
C GLY A 74 -23.28 -25.11 -4.04
N MET A 75 -22.07 -25.56 -3.80
CA MET A 75 -21.53 -25.86 -2.46
C MET A 75 -20.39 -24.92 -2.06
N ASP A 76 -20.54 -23.62 -2.35
CA ASP A 76 -19.56 -22.64 -1.95
C ASP A 76 -19.70 -22.35 -0.46
N ASN A 77 -18.66 -22.65 0.29
CA ASN A 77 -18.56 -22.40 1.70
C ASN A 77 -17.12 -22.06 2.09
N PHE A 78 -16.91 -21.75 3.37
CA PHE A 78 -15.57 -21.46 3.90
C PHE A 78 -14.55 -22.55 3.56
N TRP A 79 -14.90 -23.81 3.56
CA TRP A 79 -13.98 -24.90 3.34
C TRP A 79 -13.53 -24.98 1.90
N SER A 80 -14.43 -24.80 0.91
CA SER A 80 -14.08 -24.78 -0.51
C SER A 80 -13.16 -23.59 -0.84
N TRP A 81 -13.42 -22.42 -0.25
CA TRP A 81 -12.54 -21.26 -0.35
C TRP A 81 -11.17 -21.55 0.27
N ARG A 82 -11.14 -22.17 1.44
CA ARG A 82 -9.89 -22.52 2.14
C ARG A 82 -9.04 -23.49 1.32
N GLU A 83 -9.63 -24.50 0.71
CA GLU A 83 -8.94 -25.43 -0.17
C GLU A 83 -8.29 -24.70 -1.35
N SER A 84 -9.02 -23.84 -2.04
CA SER A 84 -8.50 -23.00 -3.13
C SER A 84 -7.33 -22.13 -2.69
N MET A 85 -7.41 -21.59 -1.47
CA MET A 85 -6.35 -20.77 -0.88
C MET A 85 -5.08 -21.60 -0.64
N TYR A 86 -5.20 -22.80 -0.07
CA TYR A 86 -4.04 -23.67 0.16
C TYR A 86 -3.43 -24.21 -1.13
N GLU A 87 -4.27 -24.54 -2.12
CA GLU A 87 -3.79 -24.95 -3.43
C GLU A 87 -2.96 -23.84 -4.09
N LEU A 88 -3.43 -22.60 -4.03
CA LEU A 88 -2.68 -21.45 -4.51
C LEU A 88 -1.37 -21.28 -3.73
N ALA A 89 -1.43 -21.29 -2.39
CA ALA A 89 -0.25 -21.11 -1.56
C ALA A 89 0.84 -22.18 -1.84
N GLY A 90 0.44 -23.41 -2.13
CA GLY A 90 1.37 -24.48 -2.48
C GLY A 90 2.02 -24.34 -3.87
N ARG A 91 1.50 -23.45 -4.72
CA ARG A 91 2.04 -23.17 -6.06
C ARG A 91 2.90 -21.92 -6.14
N LEU A 92 2.89 -21.08 -5.09
CA LEU A 92 3.64 -19.84 -5.06
C LEU A 92 5.09 -20.10 -4.62
N ASP A 93 6.01 -19.68 -5.47
CA ASP A 93 7.41 -19.52 -5.10
C ASP A 93 7.70 -18.08 -4.62
N ALA A 94 8.95 -17.81 -4.23
CA ALA A 94 9.36 -16.50 -3.73
C ALA A 94 9.23 -15.39 -4.79
N GLU A 95 9.46 -15.73 -6.07
CA GLU A 95 9.36 -14.77 -7.18
C GLU A 95 7.89 -14.39 -7.43
N ALA A 96 7.00 -15.38 -7.53
CA ALA A 96 5.57 -15.17 -7.70
C ALA A 96 4.97 -14.38 -6.53
N LEU A 97 5.37 -14.72 -5.29
CA LEU A 97 4.95 -13.97 -4.10
C LEU A 97 5.42 -12.52 -4.15
N GLY A 98 6.68 -12.28 -4.53
CA GLY A 98 7.24 -10.93 -4.71
C GLY A 98 6.48 -10.12 -5.76
N ALA A 99 6.11 -10.73 -6.89
CA ALA A 99 5.31 -10.08 -7.93
C ALA A 99 3.91 -9.69 -7.44
N ILE A 100 3.22 -10.58 -6.70
CA ILE A 100 1.88 -10.30 -6.15
C ILE A 100 1.93 -9.13 -5.16
N VAL A 101 2.92 -9.14 -4.24
CA VAL A 101 3.10 -8.09 -3.23
C VAL A 101 3.51 -6.77 -3.90
N GLY A 102 4.45 -6.82 -4.85
CA GLY A 102 4.95 -5.63 -5.57
C GLY A 102 3.88 -4.97 -6.42
N HIS A 103 3.01 -5.75 -7.08
CA HIS A 103 1.89 -5.21 -7.85
C HIS A 103 0.87 -4.47 -6.97
N GLY A 104 0.69 -4.90 -5.72
CA GLY A 104 -0.12 -4.19 -4.74
C GLY A 104 0.47 -2.86 -4.27
N ALA A 105 1.81 -2.75 -4.26
CA ALA A 105 2.52 -1.54 -3.85
C ALA A 105 2.74 -0.52 -4.99
N GLY A 106 2.63 -0.96 -6.24
CA GLY A 106 2.95 -0.15 -7.44
C GLY A 106 1.79 0.60 -8.07
N GLN A 107 0.57 0.45 -7.61
CA GLN A 107 -0.57 1.26 -8.06
C GLN A 107 -0.63 2.56 -7.25
N ARG A 108 0.24 3.49 -7.62
CA ARG A 108 0.18 4.89 -7.19
C ARG A 108 -0.24 5.75 -8.35
#